data_b67790d93d0dd160c7b2e9bb21d473ed
#
_entry.id   b67790d93d0dd160c7b2e9bb21d473ed
#
_cell.length_a   1.000
_cell.length_b   1.000
_cell.length_c   1.000
_cell.angle_alpha   90.00
_cell.angle_beta   90.00
_cell.angle_gamma   90.00
#
_symmetry.space_group_name_H-M   'P 1'
#
loop_
_entity.id
_entity.type
_entity.pdbx_description
1 polymer ?
#
loop_
_entity_poly.entity_id
_entity_poly.type
_entity_poly.pdbx_seq_one_letter_code
_entity_poly.pdbx_strand_id
1 'polypeptide(L)'
;MAGCGAEGSKGSTQSGAKGDSYTVGISQFAEHGSLDNCREGFLEGLKEEGIEEGKNLKVDYQNAQTDTGTASTIADSFVSEKVDMICAIATPCAASAYNSAMNADIPIVYTAVSDPVVAGLAKEDGSSVGNITGSSDVLPVEEQLKMIRQMMPDAKKIGILYTTSEANSCSTIEEYKKLSLIHISEPTRRSYISY
;
A
#
# COMPACT_ATOMS: atom_id res chain seq x y z
N MET A 1 -22.04 55.37 23.30
CA MET A 1 -21.90 54.07 24.00
C MET A 1 -21.73 53.00 22.98
N ALA A 2 -20.62 52.30 23.02
CA ALA A 2 -20.15 51.36 22.05
C ALA A 2 -20.85 49.99 22.21
N GLY A 3 -21.23 49.39 21.10
CA GLY A 3 -21.69 47.99 21.03
C GLY A 3 -20.82 47.26 20.01
N CYS A 4 -19.90 46.41 20.50
CA CYS A 4 -19.11 45.51 19.67
C CYS A 4 -19.96 44.30 19.24
N GLY A 5 -20.19 44.16 17.96
CA GLY A 5 -20.71 42.94 17.34
C GLY A 5 -19.54 42.06 16.88
N ALA A 6 -19.43 40.85 17.42
CA ALA A 6 -18.49 39.83 16.96
C ALA A 6 -19.06 39.12 15.74
N GLU A 7 -18.46 39.31 14.60
CA GLU A 7 -18.76 38.55 13.39
C GLU A 7 -17.99 37.25 13.43
N GLY A 8 -18.77 36.14 13.54
CA GLY A 8 -18.27 34.79 13.36
C GLY A 8 -18.03 34.50 11.89
N SER A 9 -16.78 34.35 11.50
CA SER A 9 -16.37 33.90 10.19
C SER A 9 -16.78 32.43 9.98
N LYS A 10 -17.86 32.20 9.25
CA LYS A 10 -18.17 30.92 8.64
C LYS A 10 -17.47 30.85 7.28
N GLY A 11 -16.28 30.30 7.29
CA GLY A 11 -15.61 29.90 6.07
C GLY A 11 -16.19 28.60 5.53
N SER A 12 -17.36 28.65 4.92
CA SER A 12 -17.82 27.56 4.04
C SER A 12 -17.32 27.85 2.65
N THR A 13 -16.16 27.30 2.31
CA THR A 13 -15.74 27.22 0.91
C THR A 13 -16.52 26.11 0.25
N GLN A 14 -17.73 26.40 -0.17
CA GLN A 14 -18.49 25.59 -1.09
C GLN A 14 -17.98 25.96 -2.49
N SER A 15 -16.88 25.32 -2.89
CA SER A 15 -16.46 25.30 -4.29
C SER A 15 -17.48 24.44 -5.03
N GLY A 16 -18.44 25.09 -5.69
CA GLY A 16 -19.31 24.46 -6.65
C GLY A 16 -18.49 24.04 -7.85
N ALA A 17 -17.97 22.85 -7.85
CA ALA A 17 -17.28 22.27 -8.98
C ALA A 17 -18.30 21.96 -10.08
N LYS A 18 -18.15 22.61 -11.19
CA LYS A 18 -18.52 22.18 -12.52
C LYS A 18 -17.96 20.75 -12.70
N GLY A 19 -18.79 19.76 -13.04
CA GLY A 19 -18.49 18.34 -12.98
C GLY A 19 -17.10 17.97 -13.48
N ASP A 20 -16.16 17.92 -12.55
CA ASP A 20 -14.81 17.44 -12.81
C ASP A 20 -14.90 15.92 -12.96
N SER A 21 -14.38 15.41 -14.06
CA SER A 21 -14.24 13.98 -14.29
C SER A 21 -12.82 13.59 -13.90
N TYR A 22 -12.69 12.62 -13.02
CA TYR A 22 -11.41 12.10 -12.54
C TYR A 22 -11.06 10.81 -13.24
N THR A 23 -9.77 10.58 -13.50
CA THR A 23 -9.23 9.31 -13.97
C THR A 23 -8.30 8.76 -12.92
N VAL A 24 -8.59 7.57 -12.40
CA VAL A 24 -7.76 6.89 -11.39
C VAL A 24 -7.20 5.62 -12.00
N GLY A 25 -5.86 5.52 -12.01
CA GLY A 25 -5.15 4.29 -12.33
C GLY A 25 -5.06 3.40 -11.09
N ILE A 26 -5.51 2.14 -11.18
CA ILE A 26 -5.39 1.16 -10.10
C ILE A 26 -4.43 0.06 -10.54
N SER A 27 -3.27 -0.03 -9.89
CA SER A 27 -2.29 -1.10 -10.07
C SER A 27 -2.39 -2.10 -8.93
N GLN A 28 -2.80 -3.33 -9.22
CA GLN A 28 -2.88 -4.43 -8.25
C GLN A 28 -1.83 -5.48 -8.58
N PHE A 29 -1.10 -5.97 -7.56
CA PHE A 29 0.04 -6.87 -7.80
C PHE A 29 -0.38 -8.27 -8.22
N ALA A 30 -1.43 -8.81 -7.63
CA ALA A 30 -1.89 -10.18 -7.87
C ALA A 30 -3.42 -10.28 -7.80
N GLU A 31 -3.96 -11.29 -8.44
CA GLU A 31 -5.35 -11.70 -8.23
C GLU A 31 -5.43 -12.49 -6.92
N HIS A 32 -5.94 -11.84 -5.87
CA HIS A 32 -6.06 -12.42 -4.53
C HIS A 32 -7.17 -11.70 -3.76
N GLY A 33 -8.02 -12.48 -3.08
CA GLY A 33 -9.21 -11.93 -2.40
C GLY A 33 -8.93 -10.78 -1.44
N SER A 34 -7.80 -10.77 -0.72
CA SER A 34 -7.44 -9.65 0.15
C SER A 34 -7.11 -8.37 -0.64
N LEU A 35 -6.42 -8.50 -1.78
CA LEU A 35 -6.09 -7.35 -2.63
C LEU A 35 -7.33 -6.86 -3.39
N ASP A 36 -8.23 -7.77 -3.77
CA ASP A 36 -9.52 -7.41 -4.36
C ASP A 36 -10.35 -6.60 -3.37
N ASN A 37 -10.40 -7.02 -2.10
CA ASN A 37 -11.08 -6.27 -1.04
C ASN A 37 -10.47 -4.88 -0.83
N CYS A 38 -9.14 -4.73 -0.94
CA CYS A 38 -8.48 -3.42 -0.87
C CYS A 38 -8.93 -2.52 -2.01
N ARG A 39 -9.01 -3.04 -3.24
CA ARG A 39 -9.50 -2.30 -4.41
C ARG A 39 -10.96 -1.89 -4.24
N GLU A 40 -11.80 -2.82 -3.84
CA GLU A 40 -13.24 -2.58 -3.64
C GLU A 40 -13.47 -1.54 -2.54
N GLY A 41 -12.78 -1.67 -1.40
CA GLY A 41 -12.85 -0.69 -0.32
C GLY A 41 -12.37 0.70 -0.71
N PHE A 42 -11.32 0.81 -1.55
CA PHE A 42 -10.87 2.08 -2.09
C PHE A 42 -11.95 2.74 -2.96
N LEU A 43 -12.58 1.97 -3.86
CA LEU A 43 -13.65 2.47 -4.74
C LEU A 43 -14.92 2.82 -3.94
N GLU A 44 -15.24 2.05 -2.90
CA GLU A 44 -16.37 2.36 -2.01
C GLU A 44 -16.13 3.67 -1.25
N GLY A 45 -14.92 3.88 -0.72
CA GLY A 45 -14.54 5.14 -0.07
C GLY A 45 -14.65 6.35 -1.01
N LEU A 46 -14.20 6.24 -2.26
CA LEU A 46 -14.38 7.29 -3.27
C LEU A 46 -15.87 7.57 -3.52
N LYS A 47 -16.68 6.53 -3.58
CA LYS A 47 -18.13 6.66 -3.78
C LYS A 47 -18.82 7.36 -2.60
N GLU A 48 -18.41 7.09 -1.37
CA GLU A 48 -18.93 7.77 -0.17
C GLU A 48 -18.64 9.29 -0.22
N GLU A 49 -17.50 9.66 -0.82
CA GLU A 49 -17.13 11.07 -1.06
C GLU A 49 -17.77 11.67 -2.34
N GLY A 50 -18.64 10.93 -3.01
CA GLY A 50 -19.35 11.37 -4.20
C GLY A 50 -18.58 11.24 -5.51
N ILE A 51 -17.46 10.50 -5.51
CA ILE A 51 -16.65 10.19 -6.70
C ILE A 51 -16.97 8.76 -7.13
N GLU A 52 -17.81 8.60 -8.16
CA GLU A 52 -18.39 7.31 -8.51
C GLU A 52 -18.15 6.96 -9.98
N GLU A 53 -17.77 5.72 -10.23
CA GLU A 53 -17.55 5.19 -11.58
C GLU A 53 -18.83 5.30 -12.43
N GLY A 54 -18.68 5.75 -13.67
CA GLY A 54 -19.80 6.01 -14.58
C GLY A 54 -20.52 7.35 -14.36
N LYS A 55 -20.16 8.13 -13.33
CA LYS A 55 -20.64 9.51 -13.13
C LYS A 55 -19.53 10.53 -13.38
N ASN A 56 -18.55 10.57 -12.50
CA ASN A 56 -17.45 11.52 -12.52
C ASN A 56 -16.07 10.83 -12.30
N LEU A 57 -16.04 9.50 -12.27
CA LEU A 57 -14.83 8.70 -12.13
C LEU A 57 -14.68 7.77 -13.33
N LYS A 58 -13.50 7.77 -13.92
CA LYS A 58 -13.01 6.74 -14.83
C LYS A 58 -11.94 5.94 -14.10
N VAL A 59 -12.10 4.62 -14.05
CA VAL A 59 -11.13 3.70 -13.47
C VAL A 59 -10.36 3.00 -14.58
N ASP A 60 -9.02 3.06 -14.52
CA ASP A 60 -8.13 2.21 -15.29
C ASP A 60 -7.51 1.18 -14.35
N TYR A 61 -8.06 -0.03 -14.33
CA TYR A 61 -7.59 -1.11 -13.49
C TYR A 61 -6.68 -2.05 -14.25
N GLN A 62 -5.49 -2.30 -13.73
CA GLN A 62 -4.53 -3.24 -14.29
C GLN A 62 -3.93 -4.14 -13.20
N ASN A 63 -3.70 -5.41 -13.52
CA ASN A 63 -3.13 -6.40 -12.63
C ASN A 63 -1.73 -6.80 -13.10
N ALA A 64 -0.75 -6.71 -12.22
CA ALA A 64 0.64 -7.02 -12.54
C ALA A 64 0.96 -8.53 -12.58
N GLN A 65 0.02 -9.38 -12.17
CA GLN A 65 0.14 -10.86 -12.21
C GLN A 65 1.41 -11.38 -11.53
N THR A 66 1.74 -10.81 -10.37
CA THR A 66 2.93 -11.13 -9.57
C THR A 66 4.27 -10.80 -10.23
N ASP A 67 4.27 -10.03 -11.33
CA ASP A 67 5.48 -9.63 -12.04
C ASP A 67 5.80 -8.15 -11.80
N THR A 68 6.99 -7.88 -11.26
CA THR A 68 7.42 -6.51 -10.94
C THR A 68 7.73 -5.67 -12.17
N GLY A 69 8.15 -6.30 -13.27
CA GLY A 69 8.36 -5.63 -14.55
C GLY A 69 7.04 -5.14 -15.15
N THR A 70 6.01 -5.99 -15.07
CA THR A 70 4.64 -5.63 -15.45
C THR A 70 4.10 -4.51 -14.57
N ALA A 71 4.33 -4.54 -13.23
CA ALA A 71 3.94 -3.46 -12.34
C ALA A 71 4.57 -2.12 -12.72
N SER A 72 5.85 -2.12 -13.13
CA SER A 72 6.53 -0.92 -13.62
C SER A 72 5.94 -0.42 -14.93
N THR A 73 5.65 -1.32 -15.86
CA THR A 73 5.03 -0.97 -17.16
C THR A 73 3.64 -0.36 -16.96
N ILE A 74 2.84 -0.90 -16.03
CA ILE A 74 1.53 -0.35 -15.65
C ILE A 74 1.69 1.07 -15.09
N ALA A 75 2.63 1.27 -14.18
CA ALA A 75 2.88 2.58 -13.59
C ALA A 75 3.32 3.62 -14.64
N ASP A 76 4.20 3.23 -15.57
CA ASP A 76 4.63 4.08 -16.69
C ASP A 76 3.47 4.45 -17.62
N SER A 77 2.55 3.52 -17.85
CA SER A 77 1.32 3.77 -18.63
C SER A 77 0.45 4.83 -17.95
N PHE A 78 0.18 4.71 -16.66
CA PHE A 78 -0.60 5.69 -15.91
C PHE A 78 0.02 7.09 -15.92
N VAL A 79 1.35 7.18 -15.80
CA VAL A 79 2.07 8.46 -15.92
C VAL A 79 1.95 9.04 -17.33
N SER A 80 2.07 8.20 -18.36
CA SER A 80 1.93 8.61 -19.76
C SER A 80 0.51 9.09 -20.08
N GLU A 81 -0.49 8.43 -19.52
CA GLU A 81 -1.91 8.78 -19.68
C GLU A 81 -2.33 9.98 -18.82
N LYS A 82 -1.45 10.41 -17.90
CA LYS A 82 -1.69 11.55 -17.01
C LYS A 82 -2.95 11.35 -16.17
N VAL A 83 -3.07 10.19 -15.55
CA VAL A 83 -4.17 9.94 -14.60
C VAL A 83 -4.12 10.96 -13.46
N ASP A 84 -5.27 11.28 -12.86
CA ASP A 84 -5.36 12.26 -11.78
C ASP A 84 -4.84 11.71 -10.45
N MET A 85 -4.82 10.36 -10.29
CA MET A 85 -4.31 9.66 -9.10
C MET A 85 -3.94 8.23 -9.47
N ILE A 86 -2.96 7.67 -8.76
CA ILE A 86 -2.64 6.23 -8.82
C ILE A 86 -3.00 5.60 -7.46
N CYS A 87 -3.83 4.57 -7.48
CA CYS A 87 -4.01 3.66 -6.36
C CYS A 87 -3.13 2.42 -6.58
N ALA A 88 -2.17 2.20 -5.68
CA ALA A 88 -1.22 1.11 -5.79
C ALA A 88 -1.44 0.07 -4.69
N ILE A 89 -1.77 -1.16 -5.07
CA ILE A 89 -2.15 -2.23 -4.16
C ILE A 89 -1.03 -3.25 -4.08
N ALA A 90 -0.45 -3.39 -2.91
CA ALA A 90 0.73 -4.13 -2.50
C ALA A 90 2.07 -3.40 -2.76
N THR A 91 3.09 -3.78 -1.99
CA THR A 91 4.42 -3.14 -1.97
C THR A 91 5.07 -3.03 -3.35
N PRO A 92 5.09 -4.06 -4.22
CA PRO A 92 5.74 -3.94 -5.53
C PRO A 92 5.05 -2.92 -6.44
N CYS A 93 3.71 -2.83 -6.43
CA CYS A 93 2.98 -1.84 -7.21
C CYS A 93 3.20 -0.42 -6.67
N ALA A 94 3.23 -0.25 -5.34
CA ALA A 94 3.47 1.03 -4.71
C ALA A 94 4.88 1.57 -5.01
N ALA A 95 5.90 0.71 -4.94
CA ALA A 95 7.27 1.06 -5.29
C ALA A 95 7.41 1.41 -6.78
N SER A 96 6.77 0.64 -7.67
CA SER A 96 6.76 0.92 -9.11
C SER A 96 6.07 2.24 -9.42
N ALA A 97 4.89 2.48 -8.85
CA ALA A 97 4.15 3.73 -9.02
C ALA A 97 4.96 4.95 -8.56
N TYR A 98 5.59 4.84 -7.37
CA TYR A 98 6.43 5.91 -6.84
C TYR A 98 7.63 6.20 -7.74
N ASN A 99 8.34 5.19 -8.19
CA ASN A 99 9.49 5.36 -9.08
C ASN A 99 9.12 5.97 -10.42
N SER A 100 8.02 5.53 -11.05
CA SER A 100 7.56 6.04 -12.34
C SER A 100 7.02 7.47 -12.24
N ALA A 101 6.31 7.81 -11.15
CA ALA A 101 5.68 9.12 -10.95
C ALA A 101 6.57 10.12 -10.19
N MET A 102 7.83 9.79 -9.87
CA MET A 102 8.72 10.63 -9.07
C MET A 102 8.88 12.06 -9.60
N ASN A 103 8.82 12.25 -10.91
CA ASN A 103 8.92 13.56 -11.59
C ASN A 103 7.57 14.02 -12.17
N ALA A 104 6.49 13.32 -11.89
CA ALA A 104 5.14 13.68 -12.30
C ALA A 104 4.38 14.21 -11.07
N ASP A 105 3.52 15.20 -11.30
CA ASP A 105 2.67 15.74 -10.23
C ASP A 105 1.38 14.89 -10.10
N ILE A 106 1.56 13.58 -9.93
CA ILE A 106 0.47 12.62 -9.78
C ILE A 106 0.50 12.09 -8.34
N PRO A 107 -0.55 12.31 -7.54
CA PRO A 107 -0.65 11.76 -6.20
C PRO A 107 -0.81 10.23 -6.24
N ILE A 108 -0.16 9.55 -5.31
CA ILE A 108 -0.22 8.11 -5.17
C ILE A 108 -0.80 7.75 -3.79
N VAL A 109 -1.78 6.87 -3.79
CA VAL A 109 -2.32 6.26 -2.57
C VAL A 109 -2.02 4.77 -2.62
N TYR A 110 -1.31 4.27 -1.60
CA TYR A 110 -1.04 2.84 -1.50
C TYR A 110 -1.90 2.18 -0.42
N THR A 111 -2.14 0.89 -0.60
CA THR A 111 -2.73 0.00 0.41
C THR A 111 -2.05 -1.37 0.36
N ALA A 112 -2.19 -2.16 1.42
CA ALA A 112 -1.54 -3.47 1.56
C ALA A 112 0.00 -3.40 1.41
N VAL A 113 0.63 -2.37 1.98
CA VAL A 113 2.09 -2.22 2.06
C VAL A 113 2.54 -2.57 3.48
N SER A 114 3.28 -3.65 3.64
CA SER A 114 3.64 -4.16 4.98
C SER A 114 4.64 -3.27 5.71
N ASP A 115 5.61 -2.70 4.98
CA ASP A 115 6.62 -1.80 5.54
C ASP A 115 6.92 -0.66 4.55
N PRO A 116 6.24 0.46 4.67
CA PRO A 116 6.44 1.60 3.78
C PRO A 116 7.81 2.26 3.96
N VAL A 117 8.45 2.15 5.13
CA VAL A 117 9.80 2.72 5.36
C VAL A 117 10.84 1.90 4.61
N VAL A 118 10.83 0.58 4.75
CA VAL A 118 11.73 -0.32 4.02
C VAL A 118 11.49 -0.25 2.51
N ALA A 119 10.24 -0.05 2.10
CA ALA A 119 9.88 0.16 0.69
C ALA A 119 10.29 1.53 0.13
N GLY A 120 10.79 2.45 0.96
CA GLY A 120 11.17 3.81 0.54
C GLY A 120 9.99 4.74 0.26
N LEU A 121 8.79 4.41 0.75
CA LEU A 121 7.55 5.15 0.54
C LEU A 121 7.18 6.07 1.70
N ALA A 122 7.82 5.88 2.84
CA ALA A 122 7.71 6.73 4.02
C ALA A 122 9.08 6.91 4.69
N LYS A 123 9.22 7.97 5.47
CA LYS A 123 10.40 8.19 6.32
C LYS A 123 10.26 7.42 7.63
N GLU A 124 11.36 7.33 8.41
CA GLU A 124 11.36 6.66 9.72
C GLU A 124 10.35 7.25 10.72
N ASP A 125 10.03 8.53 10.59
CA ASP A 125 9.02 9.21 11.41
C ASP A 125 7.58 8.99 10.93
N GLY A 126 7.39 8.17 9.89
CA GLY A 126 6.10 7.87 9.27
C GLY A 126 5.58 8.93 8.30
N SER A 127 6.33 10.02 8.08
CA SER A 127 5.94 11.03 7.11
C SER A 127 6.17 10.56 5.67
N SER A 128 5.35 11.06 4.75
CA SER A 128 5.42 10.72 3.33
C SER A 128 6.72 11.17 2.66
N VAL A 129 7.13 10.44 1.63
CA VAL A 129 8.19 10.85 0.69
C VAL A 129 7.53 11.32 -0.60
N GLY A 130 7.61 12.63 -0.90
CA GLY A 130 6.96 13.18 -2.11
C GLY A 130 5.42 13.08 -2.07
N ASN A 131 4.81 12.81 -3.23
CA ASN A 131 3.35 12.79 -3.43
C ASN A 131 2.74 11.41 -3.19
N ILE A 132 3.24 10.64 -2.22
CA ILE A 132 2.74 9.30 -1.91
C ILE A 132 2.32 9.19 -0.44
N THR A 133 1.16 8.59 -0.20
CA THR A 133 0.63 8.26 1.14
C THR A 133 -0.20 6.99 1.06
N GLY A 134 -0.60 6.45 2.20
CA GLY A 134 -1.47 5.26 2.19
C GLY A 134 -1.60 4.60 3.55
N SER A 135 -2.12 3.38 3.53
CA SER A 135 -2.26 2.53 4.72
C SER A 135 -1.27 1.37 4.67
N SER A 136 -0.61 1.14 5.80
CA SER A 136 0.29 0.00 5.98
C SER A 136 -0.47 -1.24 6.45
N ASP A 137 0.06 -2.41 6.07
CA ASP A 137 -0.39 -3.74 6.49
C ASP A 137 0.73 -4.41 7.30
N VAL A 138 0.94 -3.92 8.52
CA VAL A 138 2.01 -4.40 9.41
C VAL A 138 1.64 -5.77 9.96
N LEU A 139 2.51 -6.76 9.74
CA LEU A 139 2.31 -8.11 10.24
C LEU A 139 2.63 -8.20 11.75
N PRO A 140 1.74 -8.76 12.58
CA PRO A 140 1.99 -8.96 14.01
C PRO A 140 2.87 -10.20 14.23
N VAL A 141 4.15 -10.14 13.84
CA VAL A 141 5.08 -11.27 13.85
C VAL A 141 5.25 -11.90 15.25
N GLU A 142 5.31 -11.06 16.29
CA GLU A 142 5.43 -11.54 17.66
C GLU A 142 4.21 -12.37 18.07
N GLU A 143 3.01 -11.90 17.74
CA GLU A 143 1.77 -12.62 18.06
C GLU A 143 1.65 -13.92 17.27
N GLN A 144 2.11 -13.93 16.03
CA GLN A 144 2.17 -15.14 15.21
C GLN A 144 3.14 -16.17 15.80
N LEU A 145 4.30 -15.76 16.29
CA LEU A 145 5.24 -16.66 16.97
C LEU A 145 4.68 -17.17 18.30
N LYS A 146 3.98 -16.34 19.09
CA LYS A 146 3.29 -16.75 20.30
C LYS A 146 2.20 -17.79 20.00
N MET A 147 1.41 -17.57 18.95
CA MET A 147 0.38 -18.52 18.51
C MET A 147 0.99 -19.85 18.09
N ILE A 148 2.08 -19.85 17.31
CA ILE A 148 2.80 -21.07 16.94
C ILE A 148 3.27 -21.82 18.20
N ARG A 149 3.80 -21.10 19.19
CA ARG A 149 4.26 -21.71 20.45
C ARG A 149 3.10 -22.31 21.27
N GLN A 150 1.94 -21.68 21.27
CA GLN A 150 0.74 -22.22 21.94
C GLN A 150 0.22 -23.48 21.25
N MET A 151 0.20 -23.50 19.91
CA MET A 151 -0.28 -24.64 19.14
C MET A 151 0.71 -25.81 19.12
N MET A 152 2.00 -25.52 19.14
CA MET A 152 3.11 -26.49 19.05
C MET A 152 4.18 -26.19 20.11
N PRO A 153 3.94 -26.48 21.38
CA PRO A 153 4.86 -26.11 22.47
C PRO A 153 6.26 -26.70 22.33
N ASP A 154 6.37 -27.90 21.76
CA ASP A 154 7.63 -28.63 21.60
C ASP A 154 8.32 -28.37 20.25
N ALA A 155 7.79 -27.50 19.40
CA ALA A 155 8.41 -27.17 18.12
C ALA A 155 9.77 -26.49 18.33
N LYS A 156 10.82 -27.11 17.79
CA LYS A 156 12.21 -26.60 17.86
C LYS A 156 12.67 -26.00 16.54
N LYS A 157 11.96 -26.25 15.45
CA LYS A 157 12.30 -25.77 14.11
C LYS A 157 11.03 -25.30 13.41
N ILE A 158 11.10 -24.13 12.82
CA ILE A 158 10.03 -23.55 12.00
C ILE A 158 10.61 -23.30 10.61
N GLY A 159 9.96 -23.81 9.58
CA GLY A 159 10.28 -23.49 8.19
C GLY A 159 9.41 -22.33 7.73
N ILE A 160 10.02 -21.34 7.09
CA ILE A 160 9.31 -20.20 6.51
C ILE A 160 9.66 -20.13 5.02
N LEU A 161 8.63 -20.11 4.18
CA LEU A 161 8.74 -19.87 2.75
C LEU A 161 8.59 -18.38 2.50
N TYR A 162 9.51 -17.79 1.74
CA TYR A 162 9.47 -16.36 1.41
C TYR A 162 10.11 -16.10 0.05
N THR A 163 9.75 -14.98 -0.58
CA THR A 163 10.36 -14.52 -1.84
C THR A 163 11.47 -13.50 -1.57
N THR A 164 12.57 -13.62 -2.30
CA THR A 164 13.74 -12.72 -2.16
C THR A 164 13.67 -11.49 -3.06
N SER A 165 12.72 -11.46 -3.99
CA SER A 165 12.53 -10.34 -4.94
C SER A 165 11.62 -9.23 -4.41
N GLU A 166 10.98 -9.43 -3.26
CA GLU A 166 10.08 -8.46 -2.65
C GLU A 166 10.65 -7.93 -1.33
N ALA A 167 10.77 -6.60 -1.22
CA ALA A 167 11.36 -5.95 -0.05
C ALA A 167 10.60 -6.26 1.25
N ASN A 168 9.26 -6.25 1.22
CA ASN A 168 8.41 -6.59 2.35
C ASN A 168 8.61 -8.04 2.83
N SER A 169 8.80 -8.98 1.90
CA SER A 169 9.08 -10.39 2.24
C SER A 169 10.42 -10.51 2.97
N CYS A 170 11.45 -9.80 2.50
CA CYS A 170 12.76 -9.80 3.12
C CYS A 170 12.76 -9.15 4.52
N SER A 171 12.10 -7.99 4.69
CA SER A 171 12.03 -7.31 6.00
C SER A 171 11.28 -8.15 7.04
N THR A 172 10.17 -8.75 6.64
CA THR A 172 9.39 -9.65 7.51
C THR A 172 10.22 -10.85 7.98
N ILE A 173 11.02 -11.46 7.10
CA ILE A 173 11.89 -12.58 7.48
C ILE A 173 12.97 -12.16 8.48
N GLU A 174 13.54 -10.98 8.33
CA GLU A 174 14.52 -10.48 9.32
C GLU A 174 13.86 -10.24 10.69
N GLU A 175 12.61 -9.79 10.73
CA GLU A 175 11.85 -9.65 11.97
C GLU A 175 11.58 -11.01 12.61
N TYR A 176 11.13 -12.01 11.85
CA TYR A 176 10.98 -13.39 12.33
C TYR A 176 12.29 -13.94 12.90
N LYS A 177 13.42 -13.74 12.21
CA LYS A 177 14.73 -14.18 12.68
C LYS A 177 15.09 -13.49 14.00
N LYS A 178 14.95 -12.17 14.07
CA LYS A 178 15.26 -11.37 15.25
C LYS A 178 14.46 -11.83 16.47
N LEU A 179 13.16 -12.02 16.32
CA LEU A 179 12.29 -12.46 17.41
C LEU A 179 12.47 -13.94 17.75
N SER A 180 12.76 -14.81 16.76
CA SER A 180 13.00 -16.23 17.00
C SER A 180 14.32 -16.51 17.71
N LEU A 181 15.37 -15.70 17.51
CA LEU A 181 16.64 -15.80 18.25
C LEU A 181 16.47 -15.53 19.74
N ILE A 182 15.45 -14.78 20.13
CA ILE A 182 15.10 -14.54 21.54
C ILE A 182 14.35 -15.75 22.14
N HIS A 183 13.71 -16.57 21.30
CA HIS A 183 12.79 -17.63 21.75
C HIS A 183 13.07 -19.02 21.18
N ILE A 184 13.90 -19.18 20.14
CA ILE A 184 14.14 -20.48 19.47
C ILE A 184 15.57 -20.48 18.89
N SER A 185 16.38 -21.47 19.28
CA SER A 185 17.74 -21.66 18.77
C SER A 185 17.78 -22.06 17.28
N GLU A 186 18.58 -21.32 16.52
CA GLU A 186 19.09 -21.48 15.16
C GLU A 186 18.14 -21.87 14.01
N PRO A 187 18.03 -21.00 12.98
CA PRO A 187 17.40 -21.36 11.72
C PRO A 187 18.36 -22.14 10.83
N THR A 188 17.97 -23.33 10.42
CA THR A 188 18.66 -24.05 9.33
C THR A 188 18.33 -23.38 8.00
N ARG A 189 19.31 -22.72 7.35
CA ARG A 189 19.18 -22.22 5.98
C ARG A 189 18.87 -23.38 5.04
N ARG A 190 17.68 -23.39 4.48
CA ARG A 190 17.40 -24.06 3.21
C ARG A 190 16.61 -23.09 2.32
N SER A 191 17.33 -22.48 1.38
CA SER A 191 16.70 -21.90 0.21
C SER A 191 16.21 -23.02 -0.68
N TYR A 192 14.92 -23.17 -0.87
CA TYR A 192 14.39 -23.99 -1.96
C TYR A 192 14.17 -23.07 -3.15
N ILE A 193 15.01 -23.24 -4.17
CA ILE A 193 14.73 -22.73 -5.50
C ILE A 193 13.76 -23.74 -6.11
N SER A 194 12.52 -23.34 -6.36
CA SER A 194 11.57 -24.07 -7.18
C SER A 194 11.57 -23.41 -8.56
N TYR A 195 11.77 -24.24 -9.59
CA TYR A 195 11.65 -23.87 -10.99
C TYR A 195 10.18 -23.76 -11.39
#